data_be05a19a82bfd8f339a8b9c824659ced
#
_entry.id   be05a19a82bfd8f339a8b9c824659ced
#
_cell.length_a   1.000
_cell.length_b   1.000
_cell.length_c   1.000
_cell.angle_alpha   90.00
_cell.angle_beta   90.00
_cell.angle_gamma   90.00
#
_symmetry.space_group_name_H-M   'P 1'
#
loop_
_entity.id
_entity.type
_entity.pdbx_description
1 polymer ?
#
loop_
_entity_poly.entity_id
_entity_poly.type
_entity_poly.pdbx_seq_one_letter_code
_entity_poly.pdbx_strand_id
1 'polypeptide(L)'
;MLRDIRKQYLFSTLDENNVLPNPFDQFELWLQDAIESDQLEPTAMILSTVDEHLQPHSRIVLLKEFIHETFVFYTNYEGHKAQQMAQNNRVSLVFFWPTLERQVRVEGIVEKISEVLSTHYFKSRPIENQLGAWASPQSQLIRSKDFLEKQFQYYKQKFGNDIPKPPHWGGYAVKPTSIEFWQGRANRLHDRLLFSKESGDWEISRLAP
;
A
#
# COMPACT_ATOMS: atom_id res chain seq x y z
N MET A 1 -14.01 29.12 -4.22
CA MET A 1 -14.73 27.91 -4.74
C MET A 1 -13.70 26.83 -5.02
N LEU A 2 -14.08 25.55 -5.13
CA LEU A 2 -13.10 24.44 -5.36
C LEU A 2 -12.21 24.65 -6.57
N ARG A 3 -12.78 25.20 -7.67
CA ARG A 3 -12.04 25.46 -8.93
C ARG A 3 -10.94 26.54 -8.82
N ASP A 4 -10.93 27.30 -7.73
CA ASP A 4 -9.98 28.38 -7.50
C ASP A 4 -8.78 27.91 -6.65
N ILE A 5 -8.86 26.69 -6.08
CA ILE A 5 -7.79 26.07 -5.31
C ILE A 5 -6.76 25.52 -6.30
N ARG A 6 -5.62 26.19 -6.39
CA ARG A 6 -4.51 25.83 -7.31
C ARG A 6 -3.20 25.90 -6.57
N LYS A 7 -2.35 24.90 -6.76
CA LYS A 7 -0.95 24.89 -6.33
C LYS A 7 -0.05 24.82 -7.55
N GLN A 8 1.01 25.60 -7.55
CA GLN A 8 2.10 25.43 -8.51
C GLN A 8 3.11 24.45 -7.91
N TYR A 9 3.57 23.52 -8.72
CA TYR A 9 4.56 22.54 -8.37
C TYR A 9 5.94 23.00 -8.83
N LEU A 10 6.89 23.16 -7.89
CA LEU A 10 8.21 23.73 -8.15
C LEU A 10 9.33 22.98 -7.41
N PHE A 11 9.01 21.89 -6.72
CA PHE A 11 9.92 21.25 -5.78
C PHE A 11 11.14 20.64 -6.46
N SER A 12 10.96 19.82 -7.52
CA SER A 12 12.05 19.07 -8.14
C SER A 12 11.76 18.76 -9.60
N THR A 13 12.69 18.05 -10.25
CA THR A 13 12.60 17.52 -11.61
C THR A 13 12.83 16.01 -11.61
N LEU A 14 12.32 15.33 -12.63
CA LEU A 14 12.60 13.93 -12.89
C LEU A 14 12.83 13.74 -14.38
N ASP A 15 14.02 13.25 -14.74
CA ASP A 15 14.35 12.93 -16.13
C ASP A 15 15.18 11.65 -16.23
N GLU A 16 15.35 11.15 -17.46
CA GLU A 16 16.02 9.89 -17.78
C GLU A 16 17.50 9.87 -17.39
N ASN A 17 18.13 11.05 -17.20
CA ASN A 17 19.54 11.15 -16.85
C ASN A 17 19.77 11.09 -15.35
N ASN A 18 18.74 11.40 -14.53
CA ASN A 18 18.86 11.45 -13.08
C ASN A 18 18.02 10.40 -12.33
N VAL A 19 17.16 9.66 -13.04
CA VAL A 19 16.45 8.51 -12.46
C VAL A 19 17.38 7.30 -12.34
N LEU A 20 17.24 6.53 -11.25
CA LEU A 20 18.01 5.31 -11.09
C LEU A 20 17.53 4.24 -12.09
N PRO A 21 18.44 3.43 -12.66
CA PRO A 21 18.08 2.41 -13.66
C PRO A 21 17.15 1.32 -13.11
N ASN A 22 17.27 1.01 -11.81
CA ASN A 22 16.42 0.04 -11.14
C ASN A 22 15.24 0.77 -10.48
N PRO A 23 13.98 0.45 -10.81
CA PRO A 23 12.82 1.12 -10.23
C PRO A 23 12.65 0.86 -8.72
N PHE A 24 13.23 -0.21 -8.20
CA PHE A 24 13.16 -0.50 -6.77
C PHE A 24 14.11 0.40 -5.98
N ASP A 25 15.33 0.61 -6.50
CA ASP A 25 16.28 1.56 -5.89
C ASP A 25 15.72 2.99 -5.96
N GLN A 26 15.08 3.34 -7.08
CA GLN A 26 14.40 4.64 -7.23
C GLN A 26 13.24 4.80 -6.23
N PHE A 27 12.47 3.74 -6.00
CA PHE A 27 11.40 3.76 -5.02
C PHE A 27 11.95 3.91 -3.59
N GLU A 28 12.98 3.15 -3.23
CA GLU A 28 13.62 3.24 -1.91
C GLU A 28 14.16 4.64 -1.64
N LEU A 29 14.84 5.26 -2.62
CA LEU A 29 15.32 6.63 -2.53
C LEU A 29 14.16 7.60 -2.26
N TRP A 30 13.08 7.52 -3.01
CA TRP A 30 11.94 8.41 -2.84
C TRP A 30 11.14 8.16 -1.55
N LEU A 31 11.06 6.91 -1.11
CA LEU A 31 10.45 6.56 0.17
C LEU A 31 11.29 7.11 1.34
N GLN A 32 12.61 7.03 1.25
CA GLN A 32 13.49 7.60 2.27
C GLN A 32 13.32 9.13 2.34
N ASP A 33 13.31 9.82 1.20
CA ASP A 33 13.01 11.26 1.15
C ASP A 33 11.65 11.57 1.80
N ALA A 34 10.65 10.72 1.58
CA ALA A 34 9.32 10.89 2.16
C ALA A 34 9.31 10.67 3.68
N ILE A 35 10.07 9.69 4.19
CA ILE A 35 10.22 9.42 5.63
C ILE A 35 10.94 10.58 6.33
N GLU A 36 11.96 11.16 5.68
CA GLU A 36 12.72 12.29 6.21
C GLU A 36 12.01 13.64 6.09
N SER A 37 10.95 13.71 5.27
CA SER A 37 10.12 14.90 5.11
C SER A 37 8.97 14.95 6.12
N ASP A 38 8.28 16.11 6.21
CA ASP A 38 7.11 16.31 7.09
C ASP A 38 5.84 15.60 6.57
N GLN A 39 5.95 14.36 6.04
CA GLN A 39 4.79 13.54 5.69
C GLN A 39 4.21 12.88 6.94
N LEU A 40 2.89 12.99 7.13
CA LEU A 40 2.21 12.37 8.28
C LEU A 40 2.29 10.84 8.26
N GLU A 41 2.15 10.24 7.08
CA GLU A 41 2.11 8.78 6.89
C GLU A 41 2.84 8.41 5.59
N PRO A 42 4.19 8.45 5.54
CA PRO A 42 4.94 8.23 4.30
C PRO A 42 4.75 6.84 3.71
N THR A 43 4.39 5.85 4.53
CA THR A 43 4.13 4.47 4.12
C THR A 43 2.68 4.21 3.71
N ALA A 44 1.79 5.19 3.82
CA ALA A 44 0.40 5.05 3.39
C ALA A 44 0.32 4.94 1.87
N MET A 45 -0.43 3.95 1.40
CA MET A 45 -0.68 3.74 -0.02
C MET A 45 -2.15 3.40 -0.26
N ILE A 46 -2.67 3.86 -1.39
CA ILE A 46 -4.00 3.46 -1.85
C ILE A 46 -3.87 2.14 -2.58
N LEU A 47 -4.50 1.10 -2.05
CA LEU A 47 -4.65 -0.19 -2.71
C LEU A 47 -5.97 -0.21 -3.47
N SER A 48 -5.91 -0.42 -4.78
CA SER A 48 -7.07 -0.63 -5.64
C SER A 48 -7.19 -2.09 -6.03
N THR A 49 -8.40 -2.62 -5.93
CA THR A 49 -8.79 -3.99 -6.27
C THR A 49 -10.06 -3.97 -7.10
N VAL A 50 -10.35 -5.03 -7.81
CA VAL A 50 -11.55 -5.16 -8.65
C VAL A 50 -12.35 -6.38 -8.20
N ASP A 51 -13.66 -6.26 -8.09
CA ASP A 51 -14.55 -7.38 -7.77
C ASP A 51 -14.98 -8.19 -9.00
N GLU A 52 -15.82 -9.18 -8.81
CA GLU A 52 -16.34 -10.06 -9.87
C GLU A 52 -17.19 -9.33 -10.93
N HIS A 53 -17.72 -8.15 -10.58
CA HIS A 53 -18.50 -7.30 -11.50
C HIS A 53 -17.63 -6.25 -12.20
N LEU A 54 -16.30 -6.36 -12.08
CA LEU A 54 -15.31 -5.39 -12.57
C LEU A 54 -15.44 -4.00 -11.92
N GLN A 55 -16.11 -3.89 -10.76
CA GLN A 55 -16.18 -2.65 -10.01
C GLN A 55 -14.86 -2.42 -9.26
N PRO A 56 -14.16 -1.30 -9.51
CA PRO A 56 -12.96 -0.95 -8.75
C PRO A 56 -13.31 -0.45 -7.36
N HIS A 57 -12.48 -0.85 -6.41
CA HIS A 57 -12.56 -0.44 -5.01
C HIS A 57 -11.21 0.03 -4.52
N SER A 58 -11.17 1.12 -3.75
CA SER A 58 -9.92 1.66 -3.22
C SER A 58 -10.00 1.88 -1.70
N ARG A 59 -8.87 1.72 -1.01
CA ARG A 59 -8.70 1.99 0.43
C ARG A 59 -7.24 2.27 0.72
N ILE A 60 -6.98 2.93 1.83
CA ILE A 60 -5.63 3.11 2.32
C ILE A 60 -5.20 1.83 3.06
N VAL A 61 -3.97 1.40 2.79
CA VAL A 61 -3.21 0.40 3.54
C VAL A 61 -1.79 0.94 3.77
N LEU A 62 -1.04 0.31 4.68
CA LEU A 62 0.31 0.75 4.97
C LEU A 62 1.32 -0.24 4.39
N LEU A 63 2.31 0.27 3.67
CA LEU A 63 3.51 -0.49 3.32
C LEU A 63 4.24 -0.83 4.63
N LYS A 64 4.54 -2.09 4.85
CA LYS A 64 5.23 -2.57 6.06
C LYS A 64 6.62 -3.11 5.78
N GLU A 65 6.81 -3.67 4.61
CA GLU A 65 8.10 -4.17 4.16
C GLU A 65 8.23 -3.92 2.66
N PHE A 66 9.43 -3.61 2.23
CA PHE A 66 9.81 -3.53 0.83
C PHE A 66 11.01 -4.44 0.65
N ILE A 67 10.78 -5.67 0.25
CA ILE A 67 11.78 -6.75 0.19
C ILE A 67 11.60 -7.58 -1.07
N HIS A 68 12.71 -8.10 -1.59
CA HIS A 68 12.72 -8.96 -2.78
C HIS A 68 11.89 -8.40 -3.93
N GLU A 69 12.01 -7.09 -4.18
CA GLU A 69 11.29 -6.38 -5.24
C GLU A 69 9.76 -6.45 -5.09
N THR A 70 9.25 -6.56 -3.86
CA THR A 70 7.82 -6.61 -3.59
C THR A 70 7.38 -5.60 -2.52
N PHE A 71 6.13 -5.14 -2.64
CA PHE A 71 5.48 -4.25 -1.69
C PHE A 71 4.60 -5.06 -0.75
N VAL A 72 4.96 -5.13 0.54
CA VAL A 72 4.26 -5.97 1.51
C VAL A 72 3.34 -5.15 2.41
N PHE A 73 2.11 -5.62 2.56
CA PHE A 73 1.14 -5.09 3.52
C PHE A 73 0.39 -6.22 4.22
N TYR A 74 -0.22 -5.91 5.37
CA TYR A 74 -0.91 -6.90 6.18
C TYR A 74 -2.37 -6.53 6.36
N THR A 75 -3.26 -7.54 6.33
CA THR A 75 -4.71 -7.34 6.45
C THR A 75 -5.43 -8.61 6.92
N ASN A 76 -6.74 -8.48 7.13
CA ASN A 76 -7.64 -9.59 7.35
C ASN A 76 -7.96 -10.26 5.99
N TYR A 77 -7.82 -11.59 5.90
CA TYR A 77 -8.07 -12.39 4.71
C TYR A 77 -9.57 -12.58 4.39
N GLU A 78 -10.44 -12.29 5.34
CA GLU A 78 -11.90 -12.36 5.15
C GLU A 78 -12.54 -11.01 4.78
N GLY A 79 -11.74 -9.91 4.82
CA GLY A 79 -12.22 -8.59 4.41
C GLY A 79 -12.44 -8.48 2.90
N HIS A 80 -13.28 -7.53 2.46
CA HIS A 80 -13.66 -7.35 1.05
C HIS A 80 -12.46 -7.28 0.10
N LYS A 81 -11.41 -6.54 0.47
CA LYS A 81 -10.21 -6.45 -0.37
C LYS A 81 -9.54 -7.81 -0.61
N ALA A 82 -9.52 -8.67 0.41
CA ALA A 82 -8.91 -9.98 0.30
C ALA A 82 -9.76 -10.93 -0.55
N GLN A 83 -11.09 -10.84 -0.46
CA GLN A 83 -12.01 -11.58 -1.32
C GLN A 83 -11.83 -11.15 -2.79
N GLN A 84 -11.74 -9.85 -3.04
CA GLN A 84 -11.49 -9.31 -4.38
C GLN A 84 -10.14 -9.77 -4.94
N MET A 85 -9.07 -9.72 -4.14
CA MET A 85 -7.74 -10.21 -4.55
C MET A 85 -7.69 -11.73 -4.77
N ALA A 86 -8.55 -12.50 -4.11
CA ALA A 86 -8.66 -13.93 -4.36
C ALA A 86 -9.33 -14.26 -5.69
N GLN A 87 -10.22 -13.40 -6.16
CA GLN A 87 -10.92 -13.52 -7.44
C GLN A 87 -10.09 -12.93 -8.60
N ASN A 88 -9.48 -11.78 -8.36
CA ASN A 88 -8.63 -11.07 -9.30
C ASN A 88 -7.38 -10.54 -8.58
N ASN A 89 -6.26 -11.17 -8.82
CA ASN A 89 -5.01 -10.84 -8.16
C ASN A 89 -4.25 -9.66 -8.79
N ARG A 90 -4.82 -8.97 -9.79
CA ARG A 90 -4.28 -7.74 -10.34
C ARG A 90 -4.68 -6.56 -9.46
N VAL A 91 -3.68 -5.80 -9.02
CA VAL A 91 -3.87 -4.68 -8.11
C VAL A 91 -3.08 -3.47 -8.56
N SER A 92 -3.48 -2.30 -8.06
CA SER A 92 -2.70 -1.07 -8.19
C SER A 92 -2.46 -0.48 -6.80
N LEU A 93 -1.24 0.05 -6.59
CA LEU A 93 -0.86 0.82 -5.41
C LEU A 93 -0.56 2.25 -5.85
N VAL A 94 -0.94 3.22 -5.04
CA VAL A 94 -0.59 4.63 -5.25
C VAL A 94 -0.05 5.22 -3.95
N PHE A 95 1.18 5.71 -3.99
CA PHE A 95 1.76 6.56 -2.97
C PHE A 95 1.61 8.01 -3.42
N PHE A 96 1.29 8.91 -2.49
CA PHE A 96 1.23 10.33 -2.76
C PHE A 96 1.89 11.11 -1.62
N TRP A 97 2.96 11.81 -1.96
CA TRP A 97 3.74 12.63 -1.03
C TRP A 97 3.62 14.12 -1.38
N PRO A 98 2.57 14.79 -0.88
CA PRO A 98 2.23 16.14 -1.31
C PRO A 98 3.27 17.20 -0.95
N THR A 99 4.09 17.02 0.10
CA THR A 99 5.16 17.96 0.45
C THR A 99 6.32 17.88 -0.54
N LEU A 100 6.56 16.71 -1.12
CA LEU A 100 7.58 16.48 -2.15
C LEU A 100 7.04 16.62 -3.58
N GLU A 101 5.74 16.88 -3.72
CA GLU A 101 5.06 16.96 -5.02
C GLU A 101 5.29 15.70 -5.88
N ARG A 102 5.31 14.51 -5.21
CA ARG A 102 5.59 13.21 -5.82
C ARG A 102 4.43 12.24 -5.71
N GLN A 103 4.30 11.42 -6.72
CA GLN A 103 3.43 10.25 -6.73
C GLN A 103 4.18 9.05 -7.29
N VAL A 104 3.96 7.87 -6.72
CA VAL A 104 4.39 6.60 -7.31
C VAL A 104 3.17 5.72 -7.52
N ARG A 105 3.01 5.19 -8.73
CA ARG A 105 1.96 4.21 -9.07
C ARG A 105 2.62 2.88 -9.36
N VAL A 106 2.09 1.82 -8.78
CA VAL A 106 2.56 0.45 -8.99
C VAL A 106 1.39 -0.38 -9.49
N GLU A 107 1.54 -1.06 -10.58
CA GLU A 107 0.61 -2.10 -11.04
C GLU A 107 1.30 -3.46 -10.94
N GLY A 108 0.58 -4.46 -10.48
CA GLY A 108 1.22 -5.76 -10.26
C GLY A 108 0.26 -6.86 -9.86
N ILE A 109 0.86 -7.99 -9.54
CA ILE A 109 0.20 -9.21 -9.10
C ILE A 109 0.39 -9.36 -7.60
N VAL A 110 -0.69 -9.61 -6.88
CA VAL A 110 -0.66 -9.81 -5.43
C VAL A 110 -0.73 -11.29 -5.08
N GLU A 111 0.09 -11.71 -4.11
CA GLU A 111 0.13 -13.06 -3.56
C GLU A 111 0.20 -13.02 -2.03
N LYS A 112 -0.33 -14.05 -1.36
CA LYS A 112 -0.14 -14.20 0.08
C LYS A 112 1.32 -14.53 0.38
N ILE A 113 1.88 -13.88 1.40
CA ILE A 113 3.20 -14.27 1.92
C ILE A 113 3.08 -15.51 2.81
N SER A 114 4.22 -16.10 3.18
CA SER A 114 4.24 -17.29 4.04
C SER A 114 3.61 -17.04 5.41
N GLU A 115 3.08 -18.11 5.99
CA GLU A 115 2.52 -18.11 7.34
C GLU A 115 3.58 -17.74 8.40
N VAL A 116 4.83 -18.15 8.18
CA VAL A 116 5.96 -17.84 9.07
C VAL A 116 6.20 -16.34 9.12
N LEU A 117 6.30 -15.67 7.97
CA LEU A 117 6.49 -14.22 7.89
C LEU A 117 5.29 -13.47 8.47
N SER A 118 4.07 -13.91 8.14
CA SER A 118 2.85 -13.32 8.69
C SER A 118 2.79 -13.42 10.21
N THR A 119 3.21 -14.56 10.78
CA THR A 119 3.24 -14.76 12.23
C THR A 119 4.32 -13.92 12.89
N HIS A 120 5.50 -13.85 12.29
CA HIS A 120 6.59 -13.03 12.80
C HIS A 120 6.17 -11.55 12.91
N TYR A 121 5.64 -10.98 11.83
CA TYR A 121 5.16 -9.61 11.85
C TYR A 121 3.97 -9.43 12.80
N PHE A 122 3.02 -10.39 12.88
CA PHE A 122 1.90 -10.30 13.81
C PHE A 122 2.38 -10.13 15.25
N LYS A 123 3.37 -10.92 15.67
CA LYS A 123 3.93 -10.89 17.03
C LYS A 123 4.72 -9.60 17.34
N SER A 124 5.25 -8.92 16.34
CA SER A 124 5.93 -7.61 16.52
C SER A 124 4.97 -6.44 16.73
N ARG A 125 3.66 -6.62 16.47
CA ARG A 125 2.65 -5.58 16.63
C ARG A 125 2.36 -5.31 18.10
N PRO A 126 1.96 -4.08 18.47
CA PRO A 126 1.42 -3.79 19.81
C PRO A 126 0.28 -4.76 20.18
N ILE A 127 0.21 -5.14 21.45
CA ILE A 127 -0.78 -6.10 21.98
C ILE A 127 -2.22 -5.71 21.60
N GLU A 128 -2.55 -4.43 21.72
CA GLU A 128 -3.87 -3.91 21.37
C GLU A 128 -4.20 -4.13 19.89
N ASN A 129 -3.21 -3.99 19.01
CA ASN A 129 -3.40 -4.23 17.58
C ASN A 129 -3.51 -5.74 17.26
N GLN A 130 -2.84 -6.60 18.03
CA GLN A 130 -3.01 -8.05 17.92
C GLN A 130 -4.43 -8.46 18.35
N LEU A 131 -4.94 -7.93 19.48
CA LEU A 131 -6.30 -8.15 19.94
C LEU A 131 -7.35 -7.62 18.96
N GLY A 132 -7.11 -6.43 18.40
CA GLY A 132 -7.99 -5.83 17.38
C GLY A 132 -8.17 -6.71 16.15
N ALA A 133 -7.13 -7.46 15.75
CA ALA A 133 -7.22 -8.39 14.62
C ALA A 133 -8.15 -9.58 14.89
N TRP A 134 -8.30 -10.00 16.15
CA TRP A 134 -9.26 -11.01 16.57
C TRP A 134 -10.66 -10.46 16.76
N ALA A 135 -10.76 -9.23 17.30
CA ALA A 135 -12.03 -8.63 17.68
C ALA A 135 -12.86 -8.12 16.50
N SER A 136 -12.20 -7.74 15.40
CA SER A 136 -12.86 -7.11 14.26
C SER A 136 -13.14 -8.08 13.11
N PRO A 137 -14.41 -8.40 12.83
CA PRO A 137 -14.82 -9.09 11.59
C PRO A 137 -14.77 -8.06 10.44
N GLN A 138 -13.57 -7.82 9.92
CA GLN A 138 -13.30 -6.74 8.97
C GLN A 138 -14.25 -6.75 7.77
N SER A 139 -14.83 -5.59 7.45
CA SER A 139 -15.76 -5.36 6.34
C SER A 139 -17.14 -5.99 6.51
N GLN A 140 -17.44 -6.65 7.63
CA GLN A 140 -18.77 -7.19 7.91
C GLN A 140 -19.67 -6.18 8.61
N LEU A 141 -20.98 -6.32 8.41
CA LEU A 141 -21.96 -5.53 9.15
C LEU A 141 -21.98 -5.97 10.62
N ILE A 142 -21.86 -5.03 11.52
CA ILE A 142 -21.94 -5.25 12.97
C ILE A 142 -23.13 -4.49 13.55
N ARG A 143 -23.69 -5.01 14.64
CA ARG A 143 -24.89 -4.42 15.26
C ARG A 143 -24.64 -3.09 15.94
N SER A 144 -23.43 -2.91 16.51
CA SER A 144 -23.08 -1.68 17.25
C SER A 144 -21.57 -1.60 17.50
N LYS A 145 -21.08 -0.41 17.88
CA LYS A 145 -19.71 -0.23 18.37
C LYS A 145 -19.42 -1.06 19.61
N ASP A 146 -20.39 -1.19 20.52
CA ASP A 146 -20.31 -1.99 21.75
C ASP A 146 -20.00 -3.48 21.48
N PHE A 147 -20.42 -4.00 20.31
CA PHE A 147 -20.03 -5.33 19.87
C PHE A 147 -18.50 -5.49 19.76
N LEU A 148 -17.80 -4.53 19.13
CA LEU A 148 -16.35 -4.58 19.00
C LEU A 148 -15.64 -4.50 20.34
N GLU A 149 -16.13 -3.65 21.25
CA GLU A 149 -15.57 -3.51 22.59
C GLU A 149 -15.70 -4.81 23.39
N LYS A 150 -16.87 -5.45 23.33
CA LYS A 150 -17.09 -6.76 23.96
C LYS A 150 -16.20 -7.86 23.38
N GLN A 151 -16.04 -7.91 22.05
CA GLN A 151 -15.13 -8.86 21.40
C GLN A 151 -13.67 -8.60 21.81
N PHE A 152 -13.25 -7.35 21.88
CA PHE A 152 -11.91 -6.98 22.32
C PHE A 152 -11.64 -7.45 23.76
N GLN A 153 -12.56 -7.18 24.70
CA GLN A 153 -12.43 -7.63 26.09
C GLN A 153 -12.45 -9.15 26.22
N TYR A 154 -13.31 -9.83 25.46
CA TYR A 154 -13.34 -11.30 25.40
C TYR A 154 -11.99 -11.89 25.01
N TYR A 155 -11.39 -11.41 23.90
CA TYR A 155 -10.09 -11.92 23.46
C TYR A 155 -8.94 -11.52 24.39
N LYS A 156 -9.01 -10.35 25.02
CA LYS A 156 -8.06 -9.92 26.04
C LYS A 156 -8.04 -10.86 27.24
N GLN A 157 -9.22 -11.26 27.72
CA GLN A 157 -9.34 -12.24 28.82
C GLN A 157 -8.88 -13.64 28.37
N LYS A 158 -9.21 -14.03 27.15
CA LYS A 158 -8.92 -15.36 26.63
C LYS A 158 -7.42 -15.61 26.40
N PHE A 159 -6.70 -14.64 25.90
CA PHE A 159 -5.31 -14.80 25.48
C PHE A 159 -4.28 -14.19 26.44
N GLY A 160 -4.69 -13.25 27.28
CA GLY A 160 -3.74 -12.50 28.12
C GLY A 160 -2.70 -11.77 27.26
N ASN A 161 -1.43 -12.05 27.53
CA ASN A 161 -0.31 -11.39 26.82
C ASN A 161 0.26 -12.24 25.67
N ASP A 162 -0.12 -13.49 25.52
CA ASP A 162 0.34 -14.35 24.42
C ASP A 162 -0.77 -14.60 23.40
N ILE A 163 -0.94 -13.62 22.50
CA ILE A 163 -2.02 -13.60 21.53
C ILE A 163 -1.56 -14.35 20.28
N PRO A 164 -2.17 -15.51 19.94
CA PRO A 164 -1.85 -16.21 18.70
C PRO A 164 -2.28 -15.39 17.49
N LYS A 165 -1.58 -15.57 16.36
CA LYS A 165 -2.02 -14.96 15.09
C LYS A 165 -3.35 -15.60 14.65
N PRO A 166 -4.39 -14.80 14.31
CA PRO A 166 -5.62 -15.37 13.77
C PRO A 166 -5.35 -16.04 12.41
N PRO A 167 -6.04 -17.16 12.10
CA PRO A 167 -5.88 -17.82 10.79
C PRO A 167 -6.36 -16.95 9.63
N HIS A 168 -7.28 -16.04 9.89
CA HIS A 168 -7.82 -15.09 8.91
C HIS A 168 -7.02 -13.78 8.79
N TRP A 169 -5.78 -13.74 9.29
CA TRP A 169 -4.94 -12.54 9.22
C TRP A 169 -3.54 -12.88 8.71
N GLY A 170 -2.99 -12.00 7.87
CA GLY A 170 -1.62 -12.16 7.37
C GLY A 170 -1.26 -11.13 6.30
N GLY A 171 -0.15 -11.38 5.62
CA GLY A 171 0.42 -10.45 4.66
C GLY A 171 0.16 -10.84 3.22
N TYR A 172 0.23 -9.81 2.39
CA TYR A 172 0.27 -9.87 0.93
C TYR A 172 1.50 -9.17 0.41
N ALA A 173 2.12 -9.74 -0.61
CA ALA A 173 3.20 -9.14 -1.40
C ALA A 173 2.67 -8.80 -2.80
N VAL A 174 2.87 -7.57 -3.25
CA VAL A 174 2.59 -7.15 -4.62
C VAL A 174 3.89 -7.18 -5.40
N LYS A 175 3.96 -8.04 -6.42
CA LYS A 175 5.04 -8.10 -7.39
C LYS A 175 4.73 -7.18 -8.56
N PRO A 176 5.49 -6.10 -8.78
CA PRO A 176 5.21 -5.13 -9.82
C PRO A 176 5.37 -5.70 -11.23
N THR A 177 4.51 -5.25 -12.12
CA THR A 177 4.66 -5.38 -13.58
C THR A 177 4.95 -4.03 -14.22
N SER A 178 4.55 -2.93 -13.56
CA SER A 178 4.93 -1.57 -13.93
C SER A 178 5.01 -0.67 -12.70
N ILE A 179 5.91 0.34 -12.77
CA ILE A 179 6.06 1.39 -11.76
C ILE A 179 6.19 2.73 -12.47
N GLU A 180 5.28 3.66 -12.18
CA GLU A 180 5.34 5.03 -12.69
C GLU A 180 5.77 5.98 -11.57
N PHE A 181 6.81 6.77 -11.83
CA PHE A 181 7.25 7.89 -11.01
C PHE A 181 6.73 9.18 -11.62
N TRP A 182 6.04 9.98 -10.81
CA TRP A 182 5.48 11.26 -11.19
C TRP A 182 6.03 12.36 -10.28
N GLN A 183 6.59 13.42 -10.88
CA GLN A 183 7.07 14.60 -10.18
C GLN A 183 6.27 15.83 -10.66
N GLY A 184 5.74 16.57 -9.69
CA GLY A 184 5.02 17.82 -9.97
C GLY A 184 5.92 18.87 -10.60
N ARG A 185 5.40 19.54 -11.67
CA ARG A 185 6.08 20.61 -12.39
C ARG A 185 5.13 21.77 -12.65
N ALA A 186 5.70 22.97 -12.88
CA ALA A 186 4.95 24.15 -13.27
C ALA A 186 4.13 23.91 -14.55
N ASN A 187 3.08 24.71 -14.72
CA ASN A 187 2.23 24.70 -15.90
C ASN A 187 1.57 23.37 -16.23
N ARG A 188 1.49 22.46 -15.26
CA ARG A 188 0.99 21.07 -15.41
C ARG A 188 1.82 20.20 -16.38
N LEU A 189 3.03 20.61 -16.72
CA LEU A 189 3.96 19.81 -17.54
C LEU A 189 4.78 18.88 -16.64
N HIS A 190 4.08 17.98 -15.96
CA HIS A 190 4.64 17.08 -14.97
C HIS A 190 5.59 16.07 -15.60
N ASP A 191 6.69 15.76 -14.90
CA ASP A 191 7.57 14.68 -15.32
C ASP A 191 6.96 13.33 -14.94
N ARG A 192 6.89 12.41 -15.90
CA ARG A 192 6.35 11.06 -15.70
C ARG A 192 7.26 10.04 -16.37
N LEU A 193 7.87 9.19 -15.58
CA LEU A 193 8.69 8.08 -16.06
C LEU A 193 8.02 6.75 -15.68
N LEU A 194 7.73 5.94 -16.69
CA LEU A 194 7.16 4.62 -16.57
C LEU A 194 8.28 3.58 -16.73
N PHE A 195 8.42 2.76 -15.73
CA PHE A 195 9.17 1.51 -15.81
C PHE A 195 8.18 0.38 -16.09
N SER A 196 8.34 -0.31 -17.18
CA SER A 196 7.57 -1.50 -17.55
C SER A 196 8.50 -2.68 -17.76
N LYS A 197 8.02 -3.88 -17.44
CA LYS A 197 8.79 -5.10 -17.59
C LYS A 197 8.38 -5.79 -18.87
N GLU A 198 9.17 -5.55 -19.92
CA GLU A 198 9.05 -6.26 -21.19
C GLU A 198 10.22 -7.25 -21.30
N SER A 199 9.94 -8.47 -21.75
CA SER A 199 10.97 -9.51 -22.00
C SER A 199 11.88 -9.85 -20.80
N GLY A 200 11.51 -9.46 -19.57
CA GLY A 200 12.26 -9.78 -18.34
C GLY A 200 13.01 -8.60 -17.71
N ASP A 201 13.43 -7.63 -18.50
CA ASP A 201 14.15 -6.44 -18.03
C ASP A 201 13.21 -5.22 -17.88
N TRP A 202 13.65 -4.23 -17.09
CA TRP A 202 12.94 -2.98 -16.91
C TRP A 202 13.32 -1.98 -18.01
N GLU A 203 12.31 -1.49 -18.71
CA GLU A 203 12.43 -0.42 -19.70
C GLU A 203 11.84 0.87 -19.18
N ILE A 204 12.51 1.99 -19.46
CA ILE A 204 12.09 3.33 -19.04
C ILE A 204 11.48 4.06 -20.24
N SER A 205 10.29 4.61 -20.03
CA SER A 205 9.59 5.43 -21.03
C SER A 205 9.05 6.70 -20.40
N ARG A 206 9.11 7.81 -21.11
CA ARG A 206 8.47 9.06 -20.69
C ARG A 206 7.02 9.09 -21.14
N LEU A 207 6.13 9.42 -20.20
CA LEU A 207 4.72 9.66 -20.49
C LEU A 207 4.42 11.16 -20.58
N ALA A 208 3.53 11.52 -21.46
CA ALA A 208 2.95 12.89 -21.47
C ALA A 208 2.15 13.13 -20.17
N PRO A 209 2.16 14.33 -19.61
CA PRO A 209 1.41 14.70 -18.41
C PRO A 209 -0.10 14.70 -18.62
#